data_2be2cba85f9baa6e146a55e3fddfb908
#
_entry.id   2be2cba85f9baa6e146a55e3fddfb908
#
_cell.length_a   1.000
_cell.length_b   1.000
_cell.length_c   1.000
_cell.angle_alpha   90.00
_cell.angle_beta   90.00
_cell.angle_gamma   90.00
#
_symmetry.space_group_name_H-M   'P 1'
#
loop_
_entity.id
_entity.type
_entity.pdbx_description
1 polymer ?
#
loop_
_entity_poly.entity_id
_entity_poly.type
_entity_poly.pdbx_seq_one_letter_code
_entity_poly.pdbx_strand_id
1 'polypeptide(L)'
;MINIVILGGGFAGVRTALTLKNKIKSHNLHITLIDKNNFHVFTPSLYEVAMAEESEKNVVIPYRSIFRGSFNFVQGIVEEIDVLKQKILLDNNRRYAYDYLICALGSKTADFGIEGIKEYSLPMKTLEDAIKIKKALKNAKKIIVGGAGFSGTELACELITHKGHLDITLIQGSSILLKELGGRVSLLAKDRLEKGSVHLVLGERIKKVTKETIEVESGKTFPYDVFIWTGGVKSVNLLGKVEVDEFLKVGNYKNIFAVGDMVVPGVAPKAEKMGEIAAENVLRSIKGESLVSFSYHHMGYVVPLGSHFAAFAMGKFHISGIPAYILQQFIFLRYLLTIVPFFEAMRRFIRFEKDLS
;
A
#
# COMPACT_ATOMS: atom_id res chain seq x y z
N MET A 1 -27.08 8.15 -19.81
CA MET A 1 -26.22 8.22 -18.58
C MET A 1 -25.21 7.10 -18.70
N ILE A 2 -23.92 7.41 -18.59
CA ILE A 2 -22.84 6.43 -18.74
C ILE A 2 -22.40 5.97 -17.34
N ASN A 3 -22.44 4.66 -17.11
CA ASN A 3 -22.10 4.05 -15.82
C ASN A 3 -20.60 3.71 -15.79
N ILE A 4 -19.85 4.37 -14.91
CA ILE A 4 -18.43 4.09 -14.66
C ILE A 4 -18.31 3.46 -13.29
N VAL A 5 -17.76 2.24 -13.23
CA VAL A 5 -17.51 1.55 -11.96
C VAL A 5 -16.01 1.49 -11.68
N ILE A 6 -15.64 1.85 -10.46
CA ILE A 6 -14.28 1.81 -9.94
C ILE A 6 -14.24 0.75 -8.84
N LEU A 7 -13.38 -0.24 -8.97
CA LEU A 7 -13.21 -1.31 -7.98
C LEU A 7 -11.96 -1.07 -7.16
N GLY A 8 -12.15 -0.85 -5.86
CA GLY A 8 -11.08 -0.57 -4.90
C GLY A 8 -10.84 0.92 -4.66
N GLY A 9 -10.83 1.31 -3.41
CA GLY A 9 -10.64 2.69 -2.93
C GLY A 9 -9.26 2.94 -2.31
N GLY A 10 -8.24 2.28 -2.84
CA GLY A 10 -6.84 2.60 -2.57
C GLY A 10 -6.39 3.89 -3.28
N PHE A 11 -5.09 4.17 -3.32
CA PHE A 11 -4.52 5.39 -3.92
C PHE A 11 -4.97 5.61 -5.36
N ALA A 12 -4.90 4.57 -6.20
CA ALA A 12 -5.31 4.66 -7.61
C ALA A 12 -6.81 4.90 -7.75
N GLY A 13 -7.65 4.12 -7.04
CA GLY A 13 -9.11 4.24 -7.14
C GLY A 13 -9.66 5.56 -6.61
N VAL A 14 -9.13 6.05 -5.47
CA VAL A 14 -9.49 7.39 -4.94
C VAL A 14 -9.11 8.48 -5.94
N ARG A 15 -7.90 8.43 -6.52
CA ARG A 15 -7.48 9.42 -7.53
C ARG A 15 -8.36 9.36 -8.77
N THR A 16 -8.65 8.16 -9.29
CA THR A 16 -9.59 7.97 -10.39
C THR A 16 -10.95 8.60 -10.11
N ALA A 17 -11.53 8.28 -8.94
CA ALA A 17 -12.84 8.80 -8.55
C ALA A 17 -12.85 10.33 -8.41
N LEU A 18 -11.83 10.94 -7.83
CA LEU A 18 -11.69 12.40 -7.71
C LEU A 18 -11.56 13.08 -9.08
N THR A 19 -10.77 12.50 -9.99
CA THR A 19 -10.58 13.03 -11.34
C THR A 19 -11.89 13.01 -12.12
N LEU A 20 -12.63 11.89 -12.09
CA LEU A 20 -13.93 11.76 -12.76
C LEU A 20 -15.01 12.62 -12.11
N LYS A 21 -15.04 12.73 -10.77
CA LYS A 21 -16.04 13.52 -10.03
C LYS A 21 -16.15 14.95 -10.55
N ASN A 22 -15.02 15.57 -10.86
CA ASN A 22 -14.97 16.94 -11.36
C ASN A 22 -15.60 17.10 -12.76
N LYS A 23 -15.91 15.99 -13.45
CA LYS A 23 -16.47 15.94 -14.80
C LYS A 23 -17.90 15.39 -14.89
N ILE A 24 -18.51 15.01 -13.73
CA ILE A 24 -19.85 14.38 -13.70
C ILE A 24 -20.89 15.21 -14.46
N LYS A 25 -21.02 16.49 -14.13
CA LYS A 25 -22.05 17.36 -14.69
C LYS A 25 -21.91 17.59 -16.20
N SER A 26 -20.66 17.67 -16.68
CA SER A 26 -20.38 18.00 -18.08
C SER A 26 -20.54 16.80 -19.04
N HIS A 27 -20.63 15.56 -18.54
CA HIS A 27 -20.59 14.35 -19.36
C HIS A 27 -21.72 13.35 -19.08
N ASN A 28 -22.73 13.71 -18.28
CA ASN A 28 -23.85 12.82 -17.91
C ASN A 28 -23.38 11.45 -17.35
N LEU A 29 -22.42 11.49 -16.41
CA LEU A 29 -21.77 10.31 -15.84
C LEU A 29 -22.45 9.88 -14.53
N HIS A 30 -22.57 8.56 -14.35
CA HIS A 30 -22.87 7.93 -13.06
C HIS A 30 -21.63 7.15 -12.61
N ILE A 31 -20.97 7.62 -11.54
CA ILE A 31 -19.71 7.04 -11.05
C ILE A 31 -20.00 6.32 -9.75
N THR A 32 -19.62 5.03 -9.69
CA THR A 32 -19.74 4.19 -8.50
C THR A 32 -18.36 3.70 -8.08
N LEU A 33 -17.95 4.00 -6.85
CA LEU A 33 -16.79 3.37 -6.20
C LEU A 33 -17.27 2.19 -5.36
N ILE A 34 -16.68 1.02 -5.59
CA ILE A 34 -16.94 -0.20 -4.81
C ILE A 34 -15.67 -0.55 -4.03
N ASP A 35 -15.78 -0.66 -2.71
CA ASP A 35 -14.69 -1.11 -1.85
C ASP A 35 -15.24 -1.89 -0.65
N LYS A 36 -14.44 -2.84 -0.12
CA LYS A 36 -14.80 -3.60 1.08
C LYS A 36 -14.89 -2.73 2.33
N ASN A 37 -14.11 -1.66 2.39
CA ASN A 37 -14.08 -0.68 3.47
C ASN A 37 -14.88 0.57 3.09
N ASN A 38 -15.43 1.29 4.06
CA ASN A 38 -16.05 2.61 3.86
C ASN A 38 -15.07 3.78 4.04
N PHE A 39 -13.77 3.48 3.99
CA PHE A 39 -12.68 4.42 4.18
C PHE A 39 -11.46 4.05 3.33
N HIS A 40 -10.67 5.05 3.01
CA HIS A 40 -9.34 4.93 2.48
C HIS A 40 -8.32 4.74 3.61
N VAL A 41 -7.30 3.93 3.39
CA VAL A 41 -6.18 3.73 4.33
C VAL A 41 -4.91 4.31 3.74
N PHE A 42 -4.25 5.19 4.50
CA PHE A 42 -2.91 5.65 4.18
C PHE A 42 -1.89 4.58 4.56
N THR A 43 -1.72 3.61 3.67
CA THR A 43 -0.90 2.40 3.93
C THR A 43 0.58 2.65 4.22
N PRO A 44 1.23 3.76 3.76
CA PRO A 44 2.62 4.02 4.14
C PRO A 44 2.87 4.20 5.64
N SER A 45 1.83 4.49 6.44
CA SER A 45 1.94 4.64 7.91
C SER A 45 1.32 3.49 8.69
N LEU A 46 1.13 2.31 8.09
CA LEU A 46 0.59 1.16 8.82
C LEU A 46 1.53 0.65 9.95
N TYR A 47 2.84 0.84 9.82
CA TYR A 47 3.80 0.50 10.86
C TYR A 47 3.54 1.30 12.16
N GLU A 48 3.07 2.54 12.06
CA GLU A 48 2.71 3.35 13.23
C GLU A 48 1.51 2.76 13.96
N VAL A 49 0.50 2.26 13.22
CA VAL A 49 -0.65 1.56 13.81
C VAL A 49 -0.22 0.30 14.56
N ALA A 50 0.80 -0.39 14.07
CA ALA A 50 1.33 -1.58 14.73
C ALA A 50 2.06 -1.23 16.04
N MET A 51 2.60 -0.01 16.18
CA MET A 51 3.42 0.41 17.32
C MET A 51 2.66 1.23 18.37
N ALA A 52 1.77 2.15 17.95
CA ALA A 52 1.13 3.14 18.83
C ALA A 52 -0.33 2.78 19.20
N GLU A 53 -0.80 3.25 20.37
CA GLU A 53 -2.13 2.87 20.87
C GLU A 53 -3.31 3.52 20.13
N GLU A 54 -3.19 4.73 19.63
CA GLU A 54 -4.31 5.51 19.04
C GLU A 54 -4.19 5.82 17.53
N SER A 55 -3.17 5.33 16.85
CA SER A 55 -2.80 5.71 15.48
C SER A 55 -3.77 5.25 14.38
N GLU A 56 -4.72 4.36 14.66
CA GLU A 56 -5.69 3.87 13.65
C GLU A 56 -6.47 5.00 12.97
N LYS A 57 -6.88 6.02 13.77
CA LYS A 57 -7.64 7.17 13.27
C LYS A 57 -6.84 8.09 12.35
N ASN A 58 -5.51 8.02 12.42
CA ASN A 58 -4.62 8.85 11.63
C ASN A 58 -4.51 8.36 10.19
N VAL A 59 -4.45 7.03 10.00
CA VAL A 59 -4.32 6.39 8.70
C VAL A 59 -5.65 6.18 7.98
N VAL A 60 -6.79 6.27 8.70
CA VAL A 60 -8.14 6.03 8.16
C VAL A 60 -8.79 7.34 7.72
N ILE A 61 -9.18 7.43 6.46
CA ILE A 61 -9.85 8.61 5.88
C ILE A 61 -11.20 8.17 5.30
N PRO A 62 -12.33 8.47 5.96
CA PRO A 62 -13.65 8.07 5.47
C PRO A 62 -13.95 8.60 4.06
N TYR A 63 -14.52 7.78 3.19
CA TYR A 63 -14.86 8.22 1.82
C TYR A 63 -15.84 9.39 1.81
N ARG A 64 -16.72 9.51 2.81
CA ARG A 64 -17.59 10.69 2.97
C ARG A 64 -16.81 12.01 3.13
N SER A 65 -15.62 11.96 3.72
CA SER A 65 -14.73 13.14 3.84
C SER A 65 -14.04 13.46 2.51
N ILE A 66 -13.70 12.44 1.73
CA ILE A 66 -13.02 12.57 0.44
C ILE A 66 -14.00 13.07 -0.62
N PHE A 67 -15.14 12.42 -0.75
CA PHE A 67 -16.01 12.61 -1.92
C PHE A 67 -17.12 13.63 -1.75
N ARG A 68 -17.46 14.09 -0.55
CA ARG A 68 -18.46 15.12 -0.26
C ARG A 68 -19.58 15.24 -1.30
N GLY A 69 -20.84 15.07 -0.89
CA GLY A 69 -22.01 15.24 -1.75
C GLY A 69 -22.29 14.04 -2.67
N SER A 70 -22.76 14.30 -3.88
CA SER A 70 -23.30 13.30 -4.82
C SER A 70 -22.23 12.39 -5.44
N PHE A 71 -21.65 11.50 -4.65
CA PHE A 71 -20.79 10.43 -5.13
C PHE A 71 -21.37 9.09 -4.66
N ASN A 72 -21.53 8.15 -5.60
CA ASN A 72 -22.08 6.85 -5.26
C ASN A 72 -20.96 5.92 -4.74
N PHE A 73 -21.03 5.61 -3.45
CA PHE A 73 -20.17 4.63 -2.81
C PHE A 73 -20.97 3.38 -2.44
N VAL A 74 -20.42 2.21 -2.75
CA VAL A 74 -20.98 0.90 -2.42
C VAL A 74 -19.96 0.11 -1.61
N GLN A 75 -20.32 -0.25 -0.39
CA GLN A 75 -19.51 -1.18 0.39
C GLN A 75 -19.83 -2.61 0.00
N GLY A 76 -18.78 -3.40 -0.34
CA GLY A 76 -18.89 -4.81 -0.69
C GLY A 76 -17.58 -5.37 -1.20
N ILE A 77 -17.43 -6.68 -1.11
CA ILE A 77 -16.28 -7.42 -1.65
C ILE A 77 -16.63 -7.87 -3.07
N VAL A 78 -15.75 -7.58 -4.02
CA VAL A 78 -15.93 -8.05 -5.40
C VAL A 78 -15.56 -9.53 -5.45
N GLU A 79 -16.49 -10.37 -5.86
CA GLU A 79 -16.30 -11.81 -6.04
C GLU A 79 -16.02 -12.18 -7.49
N GLU A 80 -16.74 -11.54 -8.43
CA GLU A 80 -16.64 -11.88 -9.86
C GLU A 80 -16.77 -10.63 -10.74
N ILE A 81 -16.06 -10.63 -11.84
CA ILE A 81 -16.18 -9.64 -12.94
C ILE A 81 -16.54 -10.40 -14.22
N ASP A 82 -17.83 -10.39 -14.58
CA ASP A 82 -18.31 -10.93 -15.86
C ASP A 82 -18.09 -9.87 -16.97
N VAL A 83 -16.97 -10.01 -17.67
CA VAL A 83 -16.55 -9.04 -18.70
C VAL A 83 -17.44 -9.09 -19.93
N LEU A 84 -18.06 -10.25 -20.25
CA LEU A 84 -18.92 -10.42 -21.41
C LEU A 84 -20.29 -9.77 -21.19
N LYS A 85 -20.83 -9.91 -19.98
CA LYS A 85 -22.12 -9.28 -19.61
C LYS A 85 -21.95 -7.89 -19.03
N GLN A 86 -20.71 -7.41 -18.87
CA GLN A 86 -20.37 -6.12 -18.23
C GLN A 86 -21.02 -5.97 -16.84
N LYS A 87 -20.88 -6.97 -16.00
CA LYS A 87 -21.46 -7.02 -14.66
C LYS A 87 -20.44 -7.42 -13.62
N ILE A 88 -20.58 -6.87 -12.44
CA ILE A 88 -19.77 -7.16 -11.25
C ILE A 88 -20.69 -7.79 -10.22
N LEU A 89 -20.26 -8.90 -9.63
CA LEU A 89 -20.92 -9.58 -8.52
C LEU A 89 -20.20 -9.26 -7.22
N LEU A 90 -20.95 -8.89 -6.19
CA LEU A 90 -20.46 -8.69 -4.82
C LEU A 90 -20.86 -9.84 -3.89
N ASP A 91 -20.17 -9.96 -2.76
CA ASP A 91 -20.37 -10.94 -1.68
C ASP A 91 -21.80 -11.02 -1.12
N ASN A 92 -22.58 -9.96 -1.29
CA ASN A 92 -24.00 -9.90 -0.89
C ASN A 92 -24.98 -10.19 -2.04
N ASN A 93 -24.52 -10.85 -3.10
CA ASN A 93 -25.27 -11.17 -4.33
C ASN A 93 -25.77 -9.93 -5.12
N ARG A 94 -25.37 -8.71 -4.75
CA ARG A 94 -25.69 -7.52 -5.55
C ARG A 94 -24.87 -7.50 -6.83
N ARG A 95 -25.50 -7.07 -7.92
CA ARG A 95 -24.87 -6.96 -9.23
C ARG A 95 -24.90 -5.52 -9.74
N TYR A 96 -23.76 -5.10 -10.28
CA TYR A 96 -23.59 -3.75 -10.84
C TYR A 96 -23.19 -3.86 -12.31
N ALA A 97 -23.97 -3.24 -13.19
CA ALA A 97 -23.63 -3.10 -14.60
C ALA A 97 -22.71 -1.90 -14.79
N TYR A 98 -21.83 -1.97 -15.78
CA TYR A 98 -20.94 -0.88 -16.15
C TYR A 98 -20.85 -0.70 -17.66
N ASP A 99 -20.70 0.54 -18.12
CA ASP A 99 -20.26 0.88 -19.47
C ASP A 99 -18.73 0.96 -19.53
N TYR A 100 -18.10 1.48 -18.45
CA TYR A 100 -16.65 1.50 -18.25
C TYR A 100 -16.28 0.96 -16.86
N LEU A 101 -15.19 0.21 -16.81
CA LEU A 101 -14.67 -0.40 -15.58
C LEU A 101 -13.23 0.03 -15.34
N ILE A 102 -12.92 0.48 -14.12
CA ILE A 102 -11.56 0.72 -13.67
C ILE A 102 -11.26 -0.22 -12.49
N CYS A 103 -10.36 -1.17 -12.72
CA CYS A 103 -9.93 -2.13 -11.73
C CYS A 103 -8.73 -1.58 -10.94
N ALA A 104 -8.95 -1.24 -9.67
CA ALA A 104 -7.96 -0.69 -8.75
C ALA A 104 -7.89 -1.52 -7.43
N LEU A 105 -8.08 -2.85 -7.52
CA LEU A 105 -8.18 -3.77 -6.37
C LEU A 105 -6.84 -3.99 -5.64
N GLY A 106 -5.75 -3.48 -6.20
CA GLY A 106 -4.45 -3.48 -5.57
C GLY A 106 -3.79 -4.86 -5.49
N SER A 107 -3.08 -5.09 -4.39
CA SER A 107 -2.29 -6.29 -4.15
C SER A 107 -2.61 -6.91 -2.80
N LYS A 108 -2.27 -8.19 -2.65
CA LYS A 108 -2.34 -8.96 -1.41
C LYS A 108 -0.96 -9.53 -1.07
N THR A 109 -0.75 -9.89 0.19
CA THR A 109 0.49 -10.53 0.64
C THR A 109 0.78 -11.79 -0.18
N ALA A 110 2.01 -11.95 -0.64
CA ALA A 110 2.50 -13.12 -1.32
C ALA A 110 3.14 -14.09 -0.31
N ASP A 111 2.80 -15.36 -0.41
CA ASP A 111 3.39 -16.44 0.39
C ASP A 111 4.55 -17.15 -0.30
N PHE A 112 4.71 -16.92 -1.61
CA PHE A 112 5.70 -17.55 -2.50
C PHE A 112 5.76 -19.08 -2.41
N GLY A 113 4.70 -19.73 -1.91
CA GLY A 113 4.65 -21.17 -1.71
C GLY A 113 5.47 -21.68 -0.52
N ILE A 114 5.94 -20.78 0.35
CA ILE A 114 6.70 -21.14 1.56
C ILE A 114 5.76 -21.80 2.55
N GLU A 115 6.10 -23.02 2.98
CA GLU A 115 5.34 -23.81 3.93
C GLU A 115 5.18 -23.06 5.27
N GLY A 116 3.95 -22.94 5.76
CA GLY A 116 3.63 -22.33 7.05
C GLY A 116 3.50 -20.81 7.07
N ILE A 117 3.87 -20.08 5.98
CA ILE A 117 3.73 -18.61 5.94
C ILE A 117 2.29 -18.16 6.24
N LYS A 118 1.30 -18.79 5.59
CA LYS A 118 -0.11 -18.40 5.76
C LYS A 118 -0.65 -18.67 7.17
N GLU A 119 -0.16 -19.71 7.81
CA GLU A 119 -0.68 -20.19 9.08
C GLU A 119 -0.03 -19.52 10.28
N TYR A 120 1.27 -19.21 10.17
CA TYR A 120 2.09 -18.81 11.31
C TYR A 120 2.68 -17.41 11.22
N SER A 121 2.44 -16.68 10.13
CA SER A 121 2.89 -15.28 10.02
C SER A 121 1.76 -14.27 10.13
N LEU A 122 2.09 -13.08 10.59
CA LEU A 122 1.26 -11.89 10.52
C LEU A 122 1.73 -11.04 9.33
N PRO A 123 0.93 -10.87 8.28
CA PRO A 123 1.28 -9.97 7.19
C PRO A 123 1.18 -8.51 7.63
N MET A 124 1.84 -7.60 6.89
CA MET A 124 1.78 -6.15 7.12
C MET A 124 1.30 -5.44 5.85
N LYS A 125 0.02 -5.60 5.51
CA LYS A 125 -0.56 -5.07 4.28
C LYS A 125 -1.85 -4.27 4.49
N THR A 126 -2.65 -4.63 5.47
CA THR A 126 -3.96 -4.01 5.76
C THR A 126 -3.97 -3.39 7.16
N LEU A 127 -4.98 -2.56 7.42
CA LEU A 127 -5.22 -2.01 8.76
C LEU A 127 -5.44 -3.12 9.80
N GLU A 128 -6.20 -4.15 9.42
CA GLU A 128 -6.47 -5.30 10.26
C GLU A 128 -5.19 -6.06 10.60
N ASP A 129 -4.25 -6.16 9.65
CA ASP A 129 -2.94 -6.78 9.88
C ASP A 129 -2.14 -5.99 10.92
N ALA A 130 -2.05 -4.66 10.77
CA ALA A 130 -1.35 -3.80 11.71
C ALA A 130 -1.94 -3.89 13.12
N ILE A 131 -3.28 -3.95 13.26
CA ILE A 131 -3.96 -4.15 14.54
C ILE A 131 -3.65 -5.52 15.14
N LYS A 132 -3.59 -6.58 14.33
CA LYS A 132 -3.21 -7.92 14.79
C LYS A 132 -1.76 -7.94 15.28
N ILE A 133 -0.84 -7.32 14.54
CA ILE A 133 0.57 -7.18 14.95
C ILE A 133 0.65 -6.44 16.28
N LYS A 134 -0.02 -5.29 16.43
CA LYS A 134 -0.07 -4.52 17.68
C LYS A 134 -0.50 -5.38 18.88
N LYS A 135 -1.53 -6.21 18.71
CA LYS A 135 -2.00 -7.11 19.77
C LYS A 135 -0.98 -8.20 20.09
N ALA A 136 -0.36 -8.81 19.07
CA ALA A 136 0.62 -9.87 19.26
C ALA A 136 1.89 -9.38 19.97
N LEU A 137 2.33 -8.15 19.67
CA LEU A 137 3.52 -7.56 20.27
C LEU A 137 3.42 -7.26 21.79
N LYS A 138 2.19 -7.25 22.38
CA LYS A 138 2.02 -6.95 23.82
C LYS A 138 2.74 -7.91 24.73
N ASN A 139 2.81 -9.20 24.40
CA ASN A 139 3.37 -10.25 25.23
C ASN A 139 4.58 -10.94 24.59
N ALA A 140 5.02 -10.48 23.42
CA ALA A 140 6.14 -11.05 22.71
C ALA A 140 7.48 -10.58 23.28
N LYS A 141 8.50 -11.44 23.17
CA LYS A 141 9.90 -11.12 23.50
C LYS A 141 10.79 -11.28 22.29
N LYS A 142 10.53 -12.30 21.45
CA LYS A 142 11.31 -12.61 20.25
C LYS A 142 10.48 -12.36 19.00
N ILE A 143 10.90 -11.36 18.23
CA ILE A 143 10.22 -10.96 17.01
C ILE A 143 11.08 -11.30 15.81
N ILE A 144 10.50 -11.94 14.82
CA ILE A 144 11.14 -12.09 13.51
C ILE A 144 10.37 -11.28 12.47
N VAL A 145 11.09 -10.45 11.70
CA VAL A 145 10.58 -9.76 10.53
C VAL A 145 11.17 -10.44 9.29
N GLY A 146 10.31 -10.99 8.44
CA GLY A 146 10.71 -11.64 7.18
C GLY A 146 10.55 -10.68 6.01
N GLY A 147 11.68 -10.33 5.37
CA GLY A 147 11.75 -9.34 4.29
C GLY A 147 12.26 -7.98 4.76
N ALA A 148 13.31 -7.48 4.12
CA ALA A 148 13.93 -6.18 4.42
C ALA A 148 13.84 -5.20 3.22
N GLY A 149 12.70 -5.21 2.55
CA GLY A 149 12.25 -4.12 1.68
C GLY A 149 11.78 -2.93 2.51
N PHE A 150 11.02 -2.01 1.91
CA PHE A 150 10.51 -0.82 2.60
C PHE A 150 9.78 -1.17 3.91
N SER A 151 8.68 -1.92 3.84
CA SER A 151 7.83 -2.18 5.01
C SER A 151 8.54 -2.92 6.14
N GLY A 152 9.41 -3.90 5.82
CA GLY A 152 10.14 -4.65 6.84
C GLY A 152 11.22 -3.83 7.53
N THR A 153 11.94 -3.00 6.77
CA THR A 153 12.97 -2.10 7.33
C THR A 153 12.32 -1.01 8.18
N GLU A 154 11.25 -0.38 7.70
CA GLU A 154 10.45 0.60 8.45
C GLU A 154 9.96 0.02 9.77
N LEU A 155 9.30 -1.13 9.71
CA LEU A 155 8.78 -1.82 10.89
C LEU A 155 9.88 -2.18 11.88
N ALA A 156 11.00 -2.72 11.43
CA ALA A 156 12.12 -3.08 12.31
C ALA A 156 12.72 -1.84 13.01
N CYS A 157 12.84 -0.71 12.30
CA CYS A 157 13.29 0.55 12.87
C CYS A 157 12.30 1.11 13.90
N GLU A 158 11.00 1.00 13.66
CA GLU A 158 9.97 1.42 14.63
C GLU A 158 9.91 0.49 15.84
N LEU A 159 10.12 -0.82 15.67
CA LEU A 159 10.24 -1.76 16.78
C LEU A 159 11.35 -1.38 17.72
N ILE A 160 12.53 -0.99 17.23
CA ILE A 160 13.65 -0.49 18.07
C ILE A 160 13.22 0.74 18.86
N THR A 161 12.55 1.68 18.21
CA THR A 161 12.15 2.96 18.81
C THR A 161 11.15 2.79 19.94
N HIS A 162 10.09 1.99 19.69
CA HIS A 162 8.96 1.89 20.62
C HIS A 162 9.01 0.66 21.54
N LYS A 163 9.83 -0.34 21.22
CA LYS A 163 9.89 -1.64 21.90
C LYS A 163 11.33 -2.13 22.06
N GLY A 164 12.26 -1.26 22.41
CA GLY A 164 13.69 -1.53 22.48
C GLY A 164 14.13 -2.65 23.43
N HIS A 165 13.20 -3.26 24.18
CA HIS A 165 13.44 -4.43 25.03
C HIS A 165 13.21 -5.78 24.31
N LEU A 166 12.77 -5.75 23.05
CA LEU A 166 12.50 -6.95 22.25
C LEU A 166 13.78 -7.49 21.60
N ASP A 167 13.88 -8.81 21.52
CA ASP A 167 14.87 -9.52 20.69
C ASP A 167 14.35 -9.57 19.25
N ILE A 168 14.93 -8.75 18.37
CA ILE A 168 14.45 -8.55 17.00
C ILE A 168 15.44 -9.18 16.02
N THR A 169 14.95 -10.07 15.16
CA THR A 169 15.68 -10.63 14.03
C THR A 169 15.02 -10.20 12.71
N LEU A 170 15.81 -9.69 11.78
CA LEU A 170 15.36 -9.34 10.42
C LEU A 170 16.00 -10.29 9.41
N ILE A 171 15.18 -11.13 8.76
CA ILE A 171 15.62 -12.12 7.78
C ILE A 171 15.35 -11.64 6.36
N GLN A 172 16.37 -11.66 5.50
CA GLN A 172 16.28 -11.19 4.12
C GLN A 172 17.02 -12.11 3.15
N GLY A 173 16.34 -12.50 2.07
CA GLY A 173 16.93 -13.31 1.00
C GLY A 173 18.03 -12.61 0.19
N SER A 174 18.04 -11.27 0.13
CA SER A 174 19.13 -10.48 -0.47
C SER A 174 20.22 -10.22 0.58
N SER A 175 21.47 -10.07 0.10
CA SER A 175 22.61 -9.66 0.96
C SER A 175 22.57 -8.19 1.39
N ILE A 176 21.61 -7.40 0.88
CA ILE A 176 21.46 -5.98 1.20
C ILE A 176 20.01 -5.65 1.53
N LEU A 177 19.82 -4.66 2.44
CA LEU A 177 18.53 -4.05 2.77
C LEU A 177 18.13 -3.06 1.69
N LEU A 178 16.82 -2.81 1.51
CA LEU A 178 16.31 -1.74 0.64
C LEU A 178 17.00 -1.73 -0.73
N LYS A 179 17.08 -2.86 -1.38
CA LYS A 179 17.85 -3.08 -2.63
C LYS A 179 17.56 -2.01 -3.70
N GLU A 180 16.33 -1.51 -3.74
CA GLU A 180 15.84 -0.53 -4.70
C GLU A 180 16.43 0.88 -4.49
N LEU A 181 16.96 1.18 -3.28
CA LEU A 181 17.43 2.53 -2.90
C LEU A 181 18.93 2.74 -3.07
N GLY A 182 19.66 1.69 -3.43
CA GLY A 182 21.10 1.76 -3.60
C GLY A 182 21.91 1.75 -2.29
N GLY A 183 23.25 1.65 -2.44
CA GLY A 183 24.14 1.28 -1.36
C GLY A 183 24.16 2.21 -0.14
N ARG A 184 24.04 3.53 -0.31
CA ARG A 184 24.14 4.47 0.82
C ARG A 184 22.97 4.40 1.79
N VAL A 185 21.72 4.34 1.26
CA VAL A 185 20.54 4.22 2.14
C VAL A 185 20.48 2.85 2.77
N SER A 186 20.87 1.79 2.03
CA SER A 186 20.99 0.44 2.58
C SER A 186 21.99 0.37 3.73
N LEU A 187 23.18 0.98 3.58
CA LEU A 187 24.19 1.02 4.66
C LEU A 187 23.71 1.83 5.86
N LEU A 188 23.03 2.96 5.65
CA LEU A 188 22.46 3.76 6.72
C LEU A 188 21.40 2.99 7.51
N ALA A 189 20.49 2.31 6.80
CA ALA A 189 19.47 1.48 7.43
C ALA A 189 20.09 0.33 8.22
N LYS A 190 21.12 -0.32 7.65
CA LYS A 190 21.88 -1.39 8.31
C LYS A 190 22.52 -0.89 9.62
N ASP A 191 23.27 0.22 9.57
CA ASP A 191 23.93 0.82 10.74
C ASP A 191 22.91 1.14 11.85
N ARG A 192 21.75 1.69 11.51
CA ARG A 192 20.69 1.98 12.49
C ARG A 192 20.12 0.72 13.13
N LEU A 193 19.84 -0.31 12.33
CA LEU A 193 19.31 -1.58 12.83
C LEU A 193 20.34 -2.28 13.74
N GLU A 194 21.62 -2.30 13.37
CA GLU A 194 22.69 -2.89 14.15
C GLU A 194 22.91 -2.13 15.47
N LYS A 195 22.90 -0.78 15.45
CA LYS A 195 22.94 0.06 16.67
C LYS A 195 21.73 -0.16 17.58
N GLY A 196 20.57 -0.48 17.00
CA GLY A 196 19.36 -0.87 17.71
C GLY A 196 19.35 -2.33 18.15
N SER A 197 20.47 -3.03 18.04
CA SER A 197 20.64 -4.45 18.43
C SER A 197 19.73 -5.42 17.66
N VAL A 198 19.36 -5.09 16.43
CA VAL A 198 18.63 -6.02 15.55
C VAL A 198 19.59 -7.05 14.97
N HIS A 199 19.26 -8.31 15.13
CA HIS A 199 20.01 -9.39 14.50
C HIS A 199 19.67 -9.48 13.00
N LEU A 200 20.63 -9.15 12.13
CA LEU A 200 20.45 -9.15 10.68
C LEU A 200 20.89 -10.50 10.08
N VAL A 201 19.97 -11.21 9.47
CA VAL A 201 20.20 -12.47 8.73
C VAL A 201 19.99 -12.19 7.24
N LEU A 202 21.08 -11.79 6.58
CA LEU A 202 21.08 -11.37 5.19
C LEU A 202 21.60 -12.48 4.27
N GLY A 203 21.07 -12.56 3.03
CA GLY A 203 21.44 -13.62 2.07
C GLY A 203 20.76 -14.96 2.35
N GLU A 204 19.82 -15.01 3.30
CA GLU A 204 19.13 -16.22 3.70
C GLU A 204 17.63 -16.13 3.39
N ARG A 205 17.13 -17.07 2.60
CA ARG A 205 15.70 -17.15 2.32
C ARG A 205 15.01 -18.06 3.33
N ILE A 206 13.81 -17.64 3.74
CA ILE A 206 12.94 -18.48 4.56
C ILE A 206 12.46 -19.66 3.70
N LYS A 207 12.68 -20.87 4.20
CA LYS A 207 12.31 -22.12 3.56
C LYS A 207 11.02 -22.70 4.12
N LYS A 208 10.86 -22.63 5.44
CA LYS A 208 9.73 -23.22 6.16
C LYS A 208 9.47 -22.44 7.45
N VAL A 209 8.20 -22.35 7.81
CA VAL A 209 7.74 -21.77 9.08
C VAL A 209 6.90 -22.79 9.82
N THR A 210 7.18 -22.98 11.09
CA THR A 210 6.34 -23.77 12.02
C THR A 210 5.74 -22.84 13.07
N LYS A 211 4.99 -23.36 14.01
CA LYS A 211 4.43 -22.58 15.11
C LYS A 211 5.50 -21.92 16.00
N GLU A 212 6.70 -22.49 16.07
CA GLU A 212 7.73 -22.11 17.04
C GLU A 212 9.03 -21.64 16.39
N THR A 213 9.28 -22.02 15.13
CA THR A 213 10.57 -21.77 14.49
C THR A 213 10.44 -21.42 13.01
N ILE A 214 11.42 -20.66 12.51
CA ILE A 214 11.64 -20.41 11.08
C ILE A 214 12.92 -21.12 10.65
N GLU A 215 12.85 -21.94 9.63
CA GLU A 215 13.98 -22.56 8.96
C GLU A 215 14.36 -21.74 7.71
N VAL A 216 15.63 -21.44 7.53
CA VAL A 216 16.18 -20.79 6.32
C VAL A 216 16.88 -21.80 5.42
N GLU A 217 17.24 -21.41 4.17
CA GLU A 217 17.82 -22.31 3.16
C GLU A 217 19.12 -23.00 3.62
N SER A 218 19.94 -22.35 4.45
CA SER A 218 21.14 -22.96 5.03
C SER A 218 20.88 -24.04 6.08
N GLY A 219 19.62 -24.28 6.47
CA GLY A 219 19.20 -25.22 7.51
C GLY A 219 19.25 -24.64 8.93
N LYS A 220 19.67 -23.38 9.10
CA LYS A 220 19.58 -22.72 10.42
C LYS A 220 18.12 -22.49 10.79
N THR A 221 17.85 -22.56 12.10
CA THR A 221 16.50 -22.34 12.67
C THR A 221 16.52 -21.20 13.68
N PHE A 222 15.43 -20.41 13.68
CA PHE A 222 15.28 -19.25 14.56
C PHE A 222 13.96 -19.39 15.32
N PRO A 223 13.99 -19.47 16.66
CA PRO A 223 12.79 -19.48 17.48
C PRO A 223 12.17 -18.09 17.57
N TYR A 224 10.84 -17.99 17.63
CA TYR A 224 10.11 -16.72 17.71
C TYR A 224 8.84 -16.83 18.55
N ASP A 225 8.37 -15.68 19.07
CA ASP A 225 7.03 -15.52 19.64
C ASP A 225 6.08 -14.93 18.61
N VAL A 226 6.55 -13.96 17.79
CA VAL A 226 5.80 -13.31 16.72
C VAL A 226 6.62 -13.26 15.45
N PHE A 227 6.04 -13.75 14.36
CA PHE A 227 6.63 -13.65 13.03
C PHE A 227 5.80 -12.71 12.15
N ILE A 228 6.43 -11.61 11.66
CA ILE A 228 5.81 -10.63 10.78
C ILE A 228 6.37 -10.80 9.38
N TRP A 229 5.48 -11.07 8.42
CA TRP A 229 5.85 -11.30 7.03
C TRP A 229 5.65 -10.06 6.17
N THR A 230 6.74 -9.51 5.66
CA THR A 230 6.81 -8.37 4.74
C THR A 230 7.53 -8.72 3.43
N GLY A 231 7.69 -10.01 3.15
CA GLY A 231 8.54 -10.52 2.05
C GLY A 231 8.04 -10.21 0.64
N GLY A 232 6.82 -9.69 0.49
CA GLY A 232 6.33 -9.21 -0.80
C GLY A 232 4.82 -9.31 -0.98
N VAL A 233 4.38 -8.81 -2.11
CA VAL A 233 2.97 -8.76 -2.49
C VAL A 233 2.77 -9.34 -3.89
N LYS A 234 1.54 -9.82 -4.15
CA LYS A 234 1.07 -10.23 -5.47
C LYS A 234 -0.22 -9.50 -5.81
N SER A 235 -0.42 -9.18 -7.08
CA SER A 235 -1.62 -8.49 -7.56
C SER A 235 -2.89 -9.29 -7.25
N VAL A 236 -3.98 -8.58 -6.94
CA VAL A 236 -5.31 -9.21 -6.86
C VAL A 236 -5.76 -9.54 -8.28
N ASN A 237 -6.17 -10.78 -8.50
CA ASN A 237 -6.38 -11.31 -9.84
C ASN A 237 -7.81 -11.85 -10.02
N LEU A 238 -8.78 -10.95 -10.24
CA LEU A 238 -10.17 -11.32 -10.56
C LEU A 238 -10.45 -11.34 -12.09
N LEU A 239 -9.50 -10.86 -12.89
CA LEU A 239 -9.58 -10.85 -14.36
C LEU A 239 -8.61 -11.86 -15.03
N GLY A 240 -8.03 -12.78 -14.26
CA GLY A 240 -6.90 -13.57 -14.72
C GLY A 240 -5.58 -12.78 -14.71
N LYS A 241 -4.61 -13.09 -15.53
CA LYS A 241 -3.38 -12.31 -15.66
C LYS A 241 -3.72 -10.95 -16.28
N VAL A 242 -3.59 -9.88 -15.49
CA VAL A 242 -3.87 -8.52 -15.94
C VAL A 242 -2.65 -7.97 -16.66
N GLU A 243 -2.72 -7.90 -17.98
CA GLU A 243 -1.78 -7.17 -18.81
C GLU A 243 -2.46 -5.93 -19.35
N VAL A 244 -1.80 -4.79 -19.25
CA VAL A 244 -2.31 -3.50 -19.75
C VAL A 244 -1.42 -2.97 -20.86
N ASP A 245 -2.04 -2.26 -21.79
CA ASP A 245 -1.32 -1.48 -22.80
C ASP A 245 -0.76 -0.17 -22.22
N GLU A 246 -0.12 0.64 -23.03
CA GLU A 246 0.42 1.96 -22.66
C GLU A 246 -0.66 2.95 -22.19
N PHE A 247 -1.92 2.69 -22.49
CA PHE A 247 -3.09 3.50 -22.09
C PHE A 247 -3.77 2.97 -20.83
N LEU A 248 -3.21 1.94 -20.19
CA LEU A 248 -3.75 1.23 -19.02
C LEU A 248 -5.03 0.43 -19.32
N LYS A 249 -5.32 0.09 -20.59
CA LYS A 249 -6.41 -0.81 -20.95
C LYS A 249 -6.01 -2.27 -20.75
N VAL A 250 -6.96 -3.08 -20.31
CA VAL A 250 -6.77 -4.52 -20.08
C VAL A 250 -6.97 -5.29 -21.38
N GLY A 251 -5.91 -5.94 -21.87
CA GLY A 251 -5.95 -6.80 -23.04
C GLY A 251 -6.66 -6.13 -24.24
N ASN A 252 -7.62 -6.81 -24.84
CA ASN A 252 -8.38 -6.31 -25.98
C ASN A 252 -9.69 -5.58 -25.61
N TYR A 253 -9.97 -5.37 -24.31
CA TYR A 253 -11.20 -4.69 -23.88
C TYR A 253 -11.10 -3.19 -24.11
N LYS A 254 -12.12 -2.62 -24.78
CA LYS A 254 -12.15 -1.19 -25.10
C LYS A 254 -12.53 -0.30 -23.92
N ASN A 255 -13.17 -0.87 -22.89
CA ASN A 255 -13.84 -0.17 -21.80
C ASN A 255 -13.40 -0.66 -20.40
N ILE A 256 -12.32 -1.48 -20.30
CA ILE A 256 -11.78 -1.96 -19.04
C ILE A 256 -10.35 -1.46 -18.88
N PHE A 257 -10.09 -0.80 -17.77
CA PHE A 257 -8.78 -0.29 -17.38
C PHE A 257 -8.33 -0.94 -16.06
N ALA A 258 -7.03 -1.10 -15.87
CA ALA A 258 -6.47 -1.55 -14.60
C ALA A 258 -5.34 -0.63 -14.14
N VAL A 259 -5.29 -0.35 -12.84
CA VAL A 259 -4.40 0.65 -12.26
C VAL A 259 -3.83 0.23 -10.90
N GLY A 260 -2.72 0.84 -10.51
CA GLY A 260 -2.05 0.62 -9.23
C GLY A 260 -1.41 -0.76 -9.12
N ASP A 261 -1.34 -1.25 -7.88
CA ASP A 261 -0.68 -2.53 -7.55
C ASP A 261 -1.32 -3.76 -8.21
N MET A 262 -2.52 -3.62 -8.77
CA MET A 262 -3.15 -4.69 -9.55
C MET A 262 -2.40 -4.94 -10.86
N VAL A 263 -1.77 -3.92 -11.43
CA VAL A 263 -0.93 -4.00 -12.64
C VAL A 263 0.51 -4.30 -12.26
N VAL A 264 1.09 -3.44 -11.44
CA VAL A 264 2.45 -3.58 -10.93
C VAL A 264 2.56 -2.96 -9.56
N PRO A 265 2.91 -3.75 -8.52
CA PRO A 265 3.15 -3.21 -7.18
C PRO A 265 4.20 -2.10 -7.19
N GLY A 266 3.97 -1.05 -6.42
CA GLY A 266 4.85 0.11 -6.41
C GLY A 266 4.50 1.14 -5.36
N VAL A 267 4.97 2.38 -5.57
CA VAL A 267 4.75 3.49 -4.66
C VAL A 267 3.41 4.19 -4.90
N ALA A 268 2.84 4.77 -3.84
CA ALA A 268 1.55 5.46 -3.89
C ALA A 268 1.45 6.54 -4.98
N PRO A 269 2.45 7.43 -5.20
CA PRO A 269 2.38 8.43 -6.27
C PRO A 269 2.27 7.83 -7.69
N LYS A 270 2.88 6.66 -7.93
CA LYS A 270 2.72 5.94 -9.20
C LYS A 270 1.28 5.45 -9.38
N ALA A 271 0.71 4.86 -8.33
CA ALA A 271 -0.67 4.39 -8.33
C ALA A 271 -1.66 5.55 -8.55
N GLU A 272 -1.45 6.71 -7.90
CA GLU A 272 -2.23 7.93 -8.13
C GLU A 272 -2.16 8.39 -9.59
N LYS A 273 -0.95 8.44 -10.18
CA LYS A 273 -0.77 8.84 -11.59
C LYS A 273 -1.44 7.88 -12.55
N MET A 274 -1.40 6.56 -12.29
CA MET A 274 -2.15 5.58 -13.06
C MET A 274 -3.66 5.85 -12.98
N GLY A 275 -4.19 6.12 -11.79
CA GLY A 275 -5.61 6.45 -11.59
C GLY A 275 -6.05 7.71 -12.33
N GLU A 276 -5.22 8.75 -12.34
CA GLU A 276 -5.45 9.99 -13.10
C GLU A 276 -5.53 9.73 -14.61
N ILE A 277 -4.55 9.01 -15.17
CA ILE A 277 -4.48 8.71 -16.60
C ILE A 277 -5.63 7.78 -17.04
N ALA A 278 -5.98 6.76 -16.23
CA ALA A 278 -7.12 5.91 -16.54
C ALA A 278 -8.44 6.69 -16.55
N ALA A 279 -8.65 7.60 -15.60
CA ALA A 279 -9.82 8.49 -15.59
C ALA A 279 -9.88 9.37 -16.83
N GLU A 280 -8.77 9.99 -17.22
CA GLU A 280 -8.66 10.79 -18.44
C GLU A 280 -8.96 9.93 -19.68
N ASN A 281 -8.41 8.72 -19.77
CA ASN A 281 -8.61 7.82 -20.89
C ASN A 281 -10.05 7.30 -21.02
N VAL A 282 -10.74 7.09 -19.88
CA VAL A 282 -12.20 6.82 -19.91
C VAL A 282 -12.96 8.00 -20.50
N LEU A 283 -12.68 9.24 -20.10
CA LEU A 283 -13.34 10.43 -20.64
C LEU A 283 -13.06 10.62 -22.12
N ARG A 284 -11.83 10.40 -22.57
CA ARG A 284 -11.44 10.44 -23.98
C ARG A 284 -12.11 9.35 -24.80
N SER A 285 -12.18 8.13 -24.25
CA SER A 285 -12.91 7.03 -24.89
C SER A 285 -14.40 7.37 -25.11
N ILE A 286 -15.04 8.00 -24.13
CA ILE A 286 -16.45 8.45 -24.22
C ILE A 286 -16.63 9.48 -25.34
N LYS A 287 -15.65 10.34 -25.57
CA LYS A 287 -15.68 11.39 -26.60
C LYS A 287 -15.16 10.93 -27.97
N GLY A 288 -14.59 9.72 -28.07
CA GLY A 288 -13.92 9.27 -29.29
C GLY A 288 -12.58 9.96 -29.56
N GLU A 289 -11.95 10.53 -28.55
CA GLU A 289 -10.64 11.21 -28.62
C GLU A 289 -9.49 10.21 -28.49
N SER A 290 -8.28 10.59 -28.99
CA SER A 290 -7.05 9.80 -28.82
C SER A 290 -6.67 9.67 -27.34
N LEU A 291 -6.26 8.47 -26.93
CA LEU A 291 -5.87 8.18 -25.54
C LEU A 291 -4.50 8.75 -25.22
N VAL A 292 -4.25 8.96 -23.93
CA VAL A 292 -2.97 9.43 -23.38
C VAL A 292 -2.19 8.24 -22.84
N SER A 293 -0.93 8.07 -23.27
CA SER A 293 -0.06 7.02 -22.76
C SER A 293 0.40 7.33 -21.33
N PHE A 294 0.47 6.27 -20.51
CA PHE A 294 0.96 6.35 -19.16
C PHE A 294 2.50 6.47 -19.15
N SER A 295 2.99 7.49 -18.48
CA SER A 295 4.40 7.60 -18.11
C SER A 295 4.53 8.05 -16.66
N TYR A 296 5.54 7.54 -15.96
CA TYR A 296 5.82 7.89 -14.59
C TYR A 296 7.33 8.10 -14.37
N HIS A 297 7.70 9.30 -13.98
CA HIS A 297 9.06 9.63 -13.57
C HIS A 297 9.15 9.58 -12.05
N HIS A 298 10.02 8.73 -11.56
CA HIS A 298 10.18 8.53 -10.13
C HIS A 298 10.88 9.75 -9.49
N MET A 299 10.23 10.37 -8.51
CA MET A 299 10.73 11.57 -7.82
C MET A 299 11.51 11.24 -6.53
N GLY A 300 12.02 10.03 -6.39
CA GLY A 300 12.74 9.57 -5.20
C GLY A 300 11.87 8.77 -4.24
N TYR A 301 12.54 8.20 -3.26
CA TYR A 301 11.93 7.43 -2.17
C TYR A 301 12.23 8.08 -0.83
N VAL A 302 11.27 8.09 0.07
CA VAL A 302 11.46 8.40 1.48
C VAL A 302 11.20 7.15 2.29
N VAL A 303 12.12 6.83 3.20
CA VAL A 303 12.02 5.67 4.09
C VAL A 303 12.20 6.16 5.53
N PRO A 304 11.19 6.05 6.39
CA PRO A 304 11.36 6.24 7.81
C PRO A 304 12.27 5.16 8.41
N LEU A 305 13.16 5.58 9.25
CA LEU A 305 14.16 4.70 9.90
C LEU A 305 14.10 4.83 11.43
N GLY A 306 12.90 4.99 11.97
CA GLY A 306 12.60 5.09 13.39
C GLY A 306 12.77 6.48 13.99
N SER A 307 11.96 6.82 15.00
CA SER A 307 11.92 8.15 15.62
C SER A 307 11.73 9.25 14.56
N HIS A 308 12.26 10.45 14.78
CA HIS A 308 12.24 11.58 13.83
C HIS A 308 13.37 11.48 12.79
N PHE A 309 13.62 10.29 12.27
CA PHE A 309 14.71 10.04 11.32
C PHE A 309 14.22 9.30 10.09
N ALA A 310 14.51 9.85 8.91
CA ALA A 310 14.22 9.21 7.62
C ALA A 310 15.43 9.30 6.68
N ALA A 311 15.37 8.56 5.59
CA ALA A 311 16.27 8.68 4.47
C ALA A 311 15.48 8.97 3.19
N PHE A 312 15.95 9.92 2.39
CA PHE A 312 15.45 10.21 1.06
C PHE A 312 16.52 9.89 0.03
N ALA A 313 16.13 9.26 -1.07
CA ALA A 313 17.01 8.98 -2.20
C ALA A 313 16.33 9.28 -3.54
N MET A 314 17.02 9.98 -4.43
CA MET A 314 16.62 10.26 -5.81
C MET A 314 17.86 10.19 -6.72
N GLY A 315 18.02 9.08 -7.41
CA GLY A 315 19.24 8.81 -8.18
C GLY A 315 20.50 8.85 -7.32
N LYS A 316 21.42 9.76 -7.59
CA LYS A 316 22.65 9.95 -6.78
C LYS A 316 22.46 10.87 -5.59
N PHE A 317 21.38 11.63 -5.55
CA PHE A 317 21.09 12.57 -4.48
C PHE A 317 20.40 11.86 -3.31
N HIS A 318 20.86 12.13 -2.08
CA HIS A 318 20.27 11.60 -0.85
C HIS A 318 20.49 12.55 0.31
N ILE A 319 19.48 12.59 1.17
CA ILE A 319 19.51 13.25 2.48
C ILE A 319 19.01 12.29 3.54
N SER A 320 19.43 12.49 4.79
CA SER A 320 18.96 11.65 5.91
C SER A 320 18.82 12.50 7.18
N GLY A 321 18.21 11.90 8.19
CA GLY A 321 17.95 12.53 9.48
C GLY A 321 16.68 13.38 9.47
N ILE A 322 16.66 14.41 10.33
CA ILE A 322 15.51 15.31 10.50
C ILE A 322 15.08 15.97 9.19
N PRO A 323 15.98 16.45 8.29
CA PRO A 323 15.52 17.03 7.02
C PRO A 323 14.72 16.06 6.13
N ALA A 324 15.12 14.79 6.07
CA ALA A 324 14.37 13.77 5.34
C ALA A 324 13.04 13.41 6.03
N TYR A 325 13.01 13.42 7.36
CA TYR A 325 11.79 13.25 8.14
C TYR A 325 10.80 14.40 7.87
N ILE A 326 11.25 15.65 7.90
CA ILE A 326 10.41 16.81 7.56
C ILE A 326 9.86 16.67 6.12
N LEU A 327 10.69 16.23 5.16
CA LEU A 327 10.24 15.97 3.80
C LEU A 327 9.14 14.89 3.76
N GLN A 328 9.25 13.82 4.54
CA GLN A 328 8.23 12.79 4.68
C GLN A 328 6.90 13.40 5.16
N GLN A 329 6.94 14.25 6.18
CA GLN A 329 5.76 14.92 6.71
C GLN A 329 5.10 15.85 5.68
N PHE A 330 5.90 16.57 4.89
CA PHE A 330 5.38 17.37 3.78
C PHE A 330 4.72 16.52 2.69
N ILE A 331 5.27 15.34 2.37
CA ILE A 331 4.67 14.41 1.41
C ILE A 331 3.30 13.93 1.92
N PHE A 332 3.20 13.61 3.20
CA PHE A 332 1.93 13.21 3.82
C PHE A 332 0.90 14.35 3.81
N LEU A 333 1.30 15.55 4.26
CA LEU A 333 0.42 16.73 4.24
C LEU A 333 -0.06 17.05 2.81
N ARG A 334 0.85 17.05 1.83
CA ARG A 334 0.50 17.24 0.42
C ARG A 334 -0.54 16.21 -0.03
N TYR A 335 -0.37 14.94 0.33
CA TYR A 335 -1.34 13.90 0.00
C TYR A 335 -2.72 14.22 0.60
N LEU A 336 -2.80 14.54 1.89
CA LEU A 336 -4.04 14.94 2.54
C LEU A 336 -4.72 16.11 1.83
N LEU A 337 -3.97 17.16 1.48
CA LEU A 337 -4.48 18.34 0.76
C LEU A 337 -5.05 18.00 -0.62
N THR A 338 -4.65 16.88 -1.24
CA THR A 338 -5.18 16.46 -2.54
C THR A 338 -6.49 15.67 -2.45
N ILE A 339 -6.83 15.12 -1.26
CA ILE A 339 -8.00 14.23 -1.10
C ILE A 339 -9.06 14.74 -0.13
N VAL A 340 -8.70 15.62 0.83
CA VAL A 340 -9.64 16.23 1.77
C VAL A 340 -9.45 17.74 1.81
N PRO A 341 -10.45 18.51 2.26
CA PRO A 341 -10.32 19.96 2.36
C PRO A 341 -9.27 20.44 3.33
N PHE A 342 -8.76 21.63 3.09
CA PHE A 342 -7.65 22.24 3.81
C PHE A 342 -7.76 22.11 5.33
N PHE A 343 -8.88 22.55 5.93
CA PHE A 343 -9.03 22.49 7.40
C PHE A 343 -9.04 21.06 7.94
N GLU A 344 -9.61 20.12 7.22
CA GLU A 344 -9.58 18.71 7.60
C GLU A 344 -8.19 18.11 7.43
N ALA A 345 -7.48 18.44 6.34
CA ALA A 345 -6.10 18.04 6.11
C ALA A 345 -5.19 18.51 7.23
N MET A 346 -5.27 19.81 7.60
CA MET A 346 -4.48 20.38 8.69
C MET A 346 -4.78 19.75 10.05
N ARG A 347 -6.07 19.52 10.36
CA ARG A 347 -6.47 18.86 11.61
C ARG A 347 -5.91 17.43 11.70
N ARG A 348 -5.97 16.67 10.59
CA ARG A 348 -5.43 15.30 10.52
C ARG A 348 -3.91 15.30 10.65
N PHE A 349 -3.25 16.21 9.98
CA PHE A 349 -1.79 16.36 10.03
C PHE A 349 -1.30 16.71 11.43
N ILE A 350 -1.89 17.70 12.11
CA ILE A 350 -1.53 18.08 13.49
C ILE A 350 -1.77 16.92 14.47
N ARG A 351 -2.84 16.15 14.29
CA ARG A 351 -3.13 14.99 15.12
C ARG A 351 -2.08 13.90 14.93
N PHE A 352 -1.72 13.61 13.69
CA PHE A 352 -0.68 12.66 13.32
C PHE A 352 0.66 13.00 13.99
N GLU A 353 1.09 14.25 13.91
CA GLU A 353 2.31 14.73 14.57
C GLU A 353 2.28 14.61 16.10
N LYS A 354 1.12 14.85 16.73
CA LYS A 354 0.99 14.69 18.19
C LYS A 354 1.06 13.26 18.67
N ASP A 355 0.60 12.31 17.87
CA ASP A 355 0.63 10.89 18.23
C ASP A 355 2.04 10.27 17.99
N LEU A 356 2.93 10.98 17.26
CA LEU A 356 4.33 10.62 17.04
C LEU A 356 5.31 11.26 18.05
N SER A 357 4.90 12.30 18.76
CA SER A 357 5.70 12.99 19.77
C SER A 357 5.54 12.34 21.16
#